data_3388b968660acfcbb70cf9554b553e19
#
_entry.id   3388b968660acfcbb70cf9554b553e19
#
_cell.length_a   1.000
_cell.length_b   1.000
_cell.length_c   1.000
_cell.angle_alpha   90.00
_cell.angle_beta   90.00
_cell.angle_gamma   90.00
#
_symmetry.space_group_name_H-M   'P 1'
#
loop_
_entity.id
_entity.type
_entity.pdbx_description
1 polymer ?
#
loop_
_entity_poly.entity_id
_entity_poly.type
_entity_poly.pdbx_seq_one_letter_code
_entity_poly.pdbx_strand_id
1 'polypeptide(L)'
;MNISKVIEFSARGPLVRTLTALVAAVAMTLTVTATAQAQSQNNSGAMVGESYVPTIWVDPDGCEHWVMDDGAEGYMSPHVRRDGTPVCRRGNLCGTLPADQFFATDKYSINAAGQQRLREFFRTAGARSYIITGHTDSRASDAYNMRLSINRANAVARVARSTGAKVADVRGYGERSPRVPNTSAANMAQNRRVEIICVQ
;
A
#
# COMPACT_ATOMS: atom_id res chain seq x y z
N MET A 1 -19.72 -47.10 -23.53
CA MET A 1 -19.50 -47.23 -25.00
C MET A 1 -18.49 -46.18 -25.35
N ASN A 2 -17.25 -46.62 -25.40
CA ASN A 2 -16.40 -46.80 -26.60
C ASN A 2 -15.83 -45.47 -27.12
N ILE A 3 -14.59 -45.28 -27.45
CA ILE A 3 -13.37 -46.13 -27.59
C ILE A 3 -12.19 -45.18 -27.73
N SER A 4 -11.08 -45.58 -27.15
CA SER A 4 -9.70 -45.07 -27.37
C SER A 4 -9.28 -45.09 -28.85
N LYS A 5 -8.41 -44.17 -29.27
CA LYS A 5 -7.47 -44.46 -30.33
C LYS A 5 -6.11 -43.81 -30.03
N VAL A 6 -5.20 -44.69 -29.68
CA VAL A 6 -3.76 -44.56 -29.75
C VAL A 6 -3.35 -44.67 -31.21
N ILE A 7 -2.46 -43.80 -31.68
CA ILE A 7 -1.77 -43.95 -32.94
C ILE A 7 -0.29 -44.04 -32.66
N GLU A 8 0.25 -45.25 -32.74
CA GLU A 8 1.66 -45.54 -32.88
C GLU A 8 2.09 -45.24 -34.34
N PHE A 9 3.23 -44.59 -34.47
CA PHE A 9 3.91 -44.53 -35.74
C PHE A 9 5.29 -45.18 -35.65
N SER A 10 5.35 -46.40 -36.16
CA SER A 10 6.59 -47.13 -36.44
C SER A 10 7.05 -46.81 -37.85
N ALA A 11 8.31 -46.47 -38.05
CA ALA A 11 8.93 -46.49 -39.35
C ALA A 11 10.39 -46.94 -39.29
N ARG A 12 10.61 -48.01 -39.96
CA ARG A 12 11.86 -48.75 -40.20
C ARG A 12 12.74 -48.03 -41.23
N GLY A 13 14.05 -48.14 -41.04
CA GLY A 13 15.30 -48.07 -41.77
C GLY A 13 15.35 -47.77 -43.28
N PRO A 14 16.51 -47.76 -43.91
CA PRO A 14 17.55 -48.80 -43.78
C PRO A 14 19.02 -48.28 -43.81
N LEU A 15 19.92 -49.24 -43.58
CA LEU A 15 21.38 -49.25 -43.75
C LEU A 15 21.89 -48.84 -45.14
N VAL A 16 22.96 -48.03 -45.21
CA VAL A 16 23.96 -48.07 -46.29
C VAL A 16 25.37 -47.80 -45.72
N ARG A 17 26.12 -48.79 -45.70
CA ARG A 17 27.51 -49.18 -45.99
C ARG A 17 28.56 -48.07 -46.15
N THR A 18 29.55 -48.18 -45.28
CA THR A 18 31.02 -48.17 -45.42
C THR A 18 31.68 -47.39 -46.58
N LEU A 19 32.61 -46.51 -46.19
CA LEU A 19 33.93 -46.46 -46.86
C LEU A 19 34.93 -45.85 -45.89
N THR A 20 35.95 -46.69 -45.63
CA THR A 20 37.19 -46.39 -44.90
C THR A 20 38.08 -45.48 -45.74
N ALA A 21 38.56 -44.40 -45.18
CA ALA A 21 39.76 -43.71 -45.67
C ALA A 21 40.59 -43.27 -44.44
N LEU A 22 41.71 -44.00 -44.28
CA LEU A 22 42.81 -43.62 -43.43
C LEU A 22 43.51 -42.40 -44.04
N VAL A 23 43.57 -41.30 -43.30
CA VAL A 23 44.56 -40.24 -43.50
C VAL A 23 45.12 -39.89 -42.14
N ALA A 24 46.40 -40.29 -41.99
CA ALA A 24 47.23 -39.84 -40.89
C ALA A 24 47.56 -38.35 -41.08
N ALA A 25 47.22 -37.51 -40.14
CA ALA A 25 47.67 -36.13 -40.08
C ALA A 25 48.07 -35.78 -38.67
N VAL A 26 49.35 -35.60 -38.52
CA VAL A 26 50.18 -34.94 -37.55
C VAL A 26 49.41 -34.06 -36.54
N ALA A 27 49.49 -34.47 -35.28
CA ALA A 27 49.09 -33.66 -34.15
C ALA A 27 50.04 -32.49 -33.96
N MET A 28 49.64 -31.31 -34.33
CA MET A 28 50.19 -30.06 -33.79
C MET A 28 49.27 -29.59 -32.65
N THR A 29 49.71 -29.84 -31.48
CA THR A 29 49.14 -29.26 -30.27
C THR A 29 49.49 -27.77 -30.22
N LEU A 30 48.64 -26.94 -30.74
CA LEU A 30 48.63 -25.51 -30.43
C LEU A 30 47.92 -25.30 -29.09
N THR A 31 48.71 -25.16 -28.03
CA THR A 31 48.26 -24.66 -26.77
C THR A 31 47.92 -23.17 -26.90
N VAL A 32 46.64 -22.90 -27.19
CA VAL A 32 46.11 -21.52 -27.08
C VAL A 32 45.98 -21.20 -25.61
N THR A 33 46.98 -20.53 -25.05
CA THR A 33 46.83 -19.85 -23.78
C THR A 33 45.86 -18.70 -23.98
N ALA A 34 44.62 -18.93 -23.63
CA ALA A 34 43.62 -17.87 -23.52
C ALA A 34 43.99 -16.96 -22.34
N THR A 35 44.75 -15.91 -22.62
CA THR A 35 44.87 -14.79 -21.71
C THR A 35 43.48 -14.16 -21.61
N ALA A 36 42.80 -14.40 -20.51
CA ALA A 36 41.59 -13.64 -20.17
C ALA A 36 42.02 -12.18 -19.97
N GLN A 37 41.93 -11.41 -21.03
CA GLN A 37 41.96 -9.95 -20.91
C GLN A 37 40.63 -9.56 -20.25
N ALA A 38 40.73 -9.26 -18.95
CA ALA A 38 39.73 -8.51 -18.27
C ALA A 38 39.64 -7.15 -19.00
N GLN A 39 38.71 -7.05 -19.94
CA GLN A 39 38.29 -5.76 -20.47
C GLN A 39 37.65 -5.02 -19.32
N SER A 40 38.44 -4.19 -18.67
CA SER A 40 37.91 -3.07 -17.89
C SER A 40 37.16 -2.20 -18.88
N GLN A 41 35.89 -2.48 -19.09
CA GLN A 41 34.97 -1.54 -19.71
C GLN A 41 34.88 -0.37 -18.74
N ASN A 42 35.76 0.62 -18.94
CA ASN A 42 35.49 1.97 -18.51
C ASN A 42 34.24 2.45 -19.26
N ASN A 43 33.09 2.00 -18.80
CA ASN A 43 31.81 2.53 -19.20
C ASN A 43 31.68 3.88 -18.45
N SER A 44 32.45 4.87 -18.91
CA SER A 44 32.17 6.29 -18.62
C SER A 44 30.96 6.71 -19.46
N GLY A 45 29.95 5.84 -19.57
CA GLY A 45 28.63 6.25 -19.93
C GLY A 45 28.20 7.20 -18.82
N ALA A 46 28.09 8.49 -19.13
CA ALA A 46 27.38 9.40 -18.25
C ALA A 46 26.08 8.68 -17.87
N MET A 47 25.93 8.36 -16.58
CA MET A 47 24.64 7.94 -16.08
C MET A 47 23.73 9.12 -16.39
N VAL A 48 22.89 8.98 -17.41
CA VAL A 48 21.75 9.85 -17.59
C VAL A 48 20.95 9.59 -16.35
N GLY A 49 21.13 10.44 -15.32
CA GLY A 49 20.42 10.30 -14.08
C GLY A 49 18.94 10.36 -14.41
N GLU A 50 18.25 9.26 -14.16
CA GLU A 50 16.81 9.24 -14.25
C GLU A 50 16.29 10.33 -13.32
N SER A 51 15.45 11.19 -13.85
CA SER A 51 14.90 12.32 -13.12
C SER A 51 13.77 11.81 -12.24
N TYR A 52 14.11 11.34 -11.07
CA TYR A 52 13.13 10.99 -10.06
C TYR A 52 12.48 12.25 -9.49
N VAL A 53 11.17 12.28 -9.43
CA VAL A 53 10.43 13.28 -8.67
C VAL A 53 10.16 12.70 -7.29
N PRO A 54 10.95 13.06 -6.27
CA PRO A 54 10.74 12.51 -4.94
C PRO A 54 9.40 13.01 -4.38
N THR A 55 8.56 12.08 -3.99
CA THR A 55 7.32 12.34 -3.27
C THR A 55 7.40 11.76 -1.86
N ILE A 56 6.56 12.26 -0.95
CA ILE A 56 6.45 11.72 0.39
C ILE A 56 5.12 10.98 0.51
N TRP A 57 5.19 9.71 0.83
CA TRP A 57 4.05 8.93 1.24
C TRP A 57 4.04 8.77 2.76
N VAL A 58 2.87 8.86 3.38
CA VAL A 58 2.69 8.67 4.82
C VAL A 58 1.95 7.37 5.02
N ASP A 59 2.57 6.44 5.74
CA ASP A 59 1.97 5.14 6.03
C ASP A 59 0.78 5.24 7.01
N PRO A 60 0.03 4.16 7.23
CA PRO A 60 -1.08 4.15 8.19
C PRO A 60 -0.69 4.50 9.62
N ASP A 61 0.56 4.27 10.01
CA ASP A 61 1.10 4.60 11.33
C ASP A 61 1.56 6.06 11.43
N GLY A 62 1.45 6.81 10.33
CA GLY A 62 1.78 8.22 10.24
C GLY A 62 3.25 8.49 9.98
N CYS A 63 4.05 7.49 9.62
CA CYS A 63 5.46 7.68 9.30
C CYS A 63 5.66 8.03 7.82
N GLU A 64 6.62 8.92 7.56
CA GLU A 64 6.94 9.37 6.22
C GLU A 64 7.89 8.41 5.52
N HIS A 65 7.63 8.18 4.25
CA HIS A 65 8.49 7.42 3.36
C HIS A 65 8.79 8.25 2.12
N TRP A 66 10.04 8.23 1.70
CA TRP A 66 10.41 8.73 0.39
C TRP A 66 9.94 7.72 -0.65
N VAL A 67 9.18 8.20 -1.61
CA VAL A 67 8.79 7.42 -2.79
C VAL A 67 9.49 8.05 -3.99
N MET A 68 10.29 7.26 -4.65
CA MET A 68 10.91 7.60 -5.93
C MET A 68 10.26 6.70 -6.98
N ASP A 69 9.42 7.27 -7.81
CA ASP A 69 8.68 6.57 -8.84
C ASP A 69 9.03 7.22 -10.19
N ASP A 70 9.54 6.41 -11.11
CA ASP A 70 9.83 6.80 -12.49
C ASP A 70 8.71 6.39 -13.45
N GLY A 71 7.62 5.79 -12.92
CA GLY A 71 6.50 5.27 -13.69
C GLY A 71 6.67 3.83 -14.18
N ALA A 72 7.82 3.20 -13.95
CA ALA A 72 8.09 1.80 -14.28
C ALA A 72 8.36 0.96 -13.03
N GLU A 73 9.22 1.42 -12.14
CA GLU A 73 9.54 0.77 -10.87
C GLU A 73 9.60 1.81 -9.76
N GLY A 74 8.87 1.56 -8.66
CA GLY A 74 8.87 2.43 -7.49
C GLY A 74 9.82 1.93 -6.41
N TYR A 75 10.66 2.80 -5.88
CA TYR A 75 11.47 2.54 -4.70
C TYR A 75 10.93 3.33 -3.52
N MET A 76 10.78 2.67 -2.38
CA MET A 76 10.29 3.28 -1.15
C MET A 76 11.31 3.10 -0.03
N SER A 77 11.69 4.18 0.64
CA SER A 77 12.58 4.15 1.80
C SER A 77 12.00 4.95 2.96
N PRO A 78 12.26 4.55 4.21
CA PRO A 78 11.86 5.34 5.36
C PRO A 78 12.50 6.74 5.31
N HIS A 79 11.69 7.77 5.54
CA HIS A 79 12.22 9.11 5.78
C HIS A 79 12.74 9.17 7.23
N VAL A 80 14.03 9.28 7.39
CA VAL A 80 14.67 9.31 8.70
C VAL A 80 15.39 10.64 8.93
N ARG A 81 15.43 11.08 10.18
CA ARG A 81 16.24 12.22 10.61
C ARG A 81 17.73 11.84 10.59
N ARG A 82 18.59 12.84 10.79
CA ARG A 82 20.05 12.64 10.82
C ARG A 82 20.50 11.67 11.92
N ASP A 83 19.73 11.52 12.98
CA ASP A 83 19.98 10.59 14.08
C ASP A 83 19.44 9.16 13.83
N GLY A 84 18.90 8.90 12.62
CA GLY A 84 18.34 7.61 12.24
C GLY A 84 16.89 7.38 12.72
N THR A 85 16.30 8.32 13.45
CA THR A 85 14.89 8.20 13.88
C THR A 85 13.93 8.45 12.73
N PRO A 86 12.86 7.62 12.55
CA PRO A 86 11.87 7.85 11.51
C PRO A 86 11.17 9.21 11.70
N VAL A 87 10.93 9.89 10.60
CA VAL A 87 10.06 11.07 10.58
C VAL A 87 8.63 10.58 10.54
N CYS A 88 7.98 10.57 11.70
CA CYS A 88 6.58 10.21 11.79
C CYS A 88 5.77 11.46 12.12
N ARG A 89 4.76 11.72 11.30
CA ARG A 89 3.69 12.67 11.65
C ARG A 89 2.75 11.93 12.58
N ARG A 90 3.20 11.65 13.79
CA ARG A 90 2.35 11.05 14.82
C ARG A 90 1.25 12.04 15.11
N GLY A 91 0.12 11.83 14.45
CA GLY A 91 -1.09 12.51 14.82
C GLY A 91 -1.51 12.02 16.19
N ASN A 92 -1.61 12.93 17.15
CA ASN A 92 -2.20 12.61 18.43
C ASN A 92 -3.72 12.46 18.25
N LEU A 93 -4.29 11.38 18.77
CA LEU A 93 -5.75 11.26 18.87
C LEU A 93 -6.26 12.43 19.73
N CYS A 94 -6.86 13.41 19.11
CA CYS A 94 -7.33 14.62 19.80
C CYS A 94 -8.85 14.69 19.92
N GLY A 95 -9.58 13.79 19.27
CA GLY A 95 -11.03 13.70 19.39
C GLY A 95 -11.54 12.31 19.08
N THR A 96 -12.50 11.84 19.90
CA THR A 96 -13.28 10.64 19.62
C THR A 96 -14.76 10.98 19.68
N LEU A 97 -15.47 10.71 18.60
CA LEU A 97 -16.91 10.94 18.49
C LEU A 97 -17.64 9.59 18.59
N PRO A 98 -18.37 9.32 19.66
CA PRO A 98 -19.26 8.18 19.71
C PRO A 98 -20.34 8.31 18.61
N ALA A 99 -20.43 7.32 17.73
CA ALA A 99 -21.31 7.45 16.57
C ALA A 99 -22.77 7.66 16.96
N ASP A 100 -23.21 7.02 18.04
CA ASP A 100 -24.61 7.07 18.50
C ASP A 100 -25.05 8.49 18.97
N GLN A 101 -24.09 9.36 19.33
CA GLN A 101 -24.38 10.74 19.72
C GLN A 101 -24.44 11.72 18.55
N PHE A 102 -23.77 11.40 17.44
CA PHE A 102 -23.62 12.30 16.31
C PHE A 102 -24.46 11.88 15.10
N PHE A 103 -24.74 10.59 14.98
CA PHE A 103 -25.46 10.01 13.84
C PHE A 103 -26.65 9.19 14.33
N ALA A 104 -27.75 9.23 13.60
CA ALA A 104 -28.83 8.27 13.79
C ALA A 104 -28.35 6.86 13.33
N THR A 105 -29.03 5.80 13.79
CA THR A 105 -28.75 4.42 13.40
C THR A 105 -28.68 4.29 11.89
N ASP A 106 -27.66 3.65 11.39
CA ASP A 106 -27.39 3.42 9.94
C ASP A 106 -27.31 4.70 9.09
N LYS A 107 -27.17 5.86 9.72
CA LYS A 107 -27.01 7.14 9.03
C LYS A 107 -25.59 7.68 9.19
N TYR A 108 -25.26 8.57 8.26
CA TYR A 108 -24.01 9.34 8.25
C TYR A 108 -24.26 10.85 8.22
N SER A 109 -25.50 11.29 8.35
CA SER A 109 -25.82 12.71 8.54
C SER A 109 -25.61 13.08 10.01
N ILE A 110 -24.82 14.13 10.26
CA ILE A 110 -24.56 14.64 11.60
C ILE A 110 -25.74 15.52 12.02
N ASN A 111 -26.26 15.31 13.24
CA ASN A 111 -27.33 16.15 13.78
C ASN A 111 -26.83 17.58 14.06
N ALA A 112 -27.75 18.54 14.19
CA ALA A 112 -27.40 19.96 14.35
C ALA A 112 -26.49 20.25 15.53
N ALA A 113 -26.76 19.64 16.68
CA ALA A 113 -25.95 19.80 17.90
C ALA A 113 -24.54 19.23 17.71
N GLY A 114 -24.41 18.08 17.03
CA GLY A 114 -23.13 17.49 16.66
C GLY A 114 -22.32 18.37 15.73
N GLN A 115 -22.96 18.95 14.72
CA GLN A 115 -22.30 19.89 13.80
C GLN A 115 -21.77 21.12 14.54
N GLN A 116 -22.52 21.68 15.49
CA GLN A 116 -22.08 22.83 16.26
C GLN A 116 -20.86 22.50 17.13
N ARG A 117 -20.90 21.36 17.85
CA ARG A 117 -19.76 20.88 18.67
C ARG A 117 -18.51 20.65 17.81
N LEU A 118 -18.66 20.08 16.63
CA LEU A 118 -17.53 19.86 15.72
C LEU A 118 -16.95 21.16 15.19
N ARG A 119 -17.79 22.13 14.80
CA ARG A 119 -17.28 23.45 14.39
C ARG A 119 -16.47 24.11 15.47
N GLU A 120 -16.96 24.07 16.71
CA GLU A 120 -16.22 24.61 17.86
C GLU A 120 -14.89 23.89 18.07
N PHE A 121 -14.91 22.56 18.08
CA PHE A 121 -13.70 21.75 18.19
C PHE A 121 -12.66 22.14 17.13
N PHE A 122 -13.03 22.19 15.84
CA PHE A 122 -12.07 22.48 14.77
C PHE A 122 -11.55 23.94 14.77
N ARG A 123 -12.29 24.87 15.39
CA ARG A 123 -11.83 26.25 15.57
C ARG A 123 -10.81 26.38 16.70
N THR A 124 -10.91 25.54 17.72
CA THR A 124 -10.11 25.66 18.95
C THR A 124 -8.95 24.69 19.03
N ALA A 125 -8.99 23.57 18.31
CA ALA A 125 -7.99 22.49 18.42
C ALA A 125 -6.59 22.85 17.94
N GLY A 126 -6.42 23.87 17.09
CA GLY A 126 -5.13 24.46 16.73
C GLY A 126 -4.15 23.53 15.97
N ALA A 127 -4.61 22.43 15.43
CA ALA A 127 -3.77 21.51 14.68
C ALA A 127 -3.48 22.03 13.26
N ARG A 128 -2.33 21.66 12.72
CA ARG A 128 -1.93 22.00 11.34
C ARG A 128 -2.83 21.37 10.29
N SER A 129 -3.21 20.12 10.54
CA SER A 129 -4.18 19.38 9.74
C SER A 129 -4.79 18.24 10.54
N TYR A 130 -5.80 17.58 9.98
CA TYR A 130 -6.55 16.51 10.64
C TYR A 130 -6.61 15.27 9.75
N ILE A 131 -6.47 14.09 10.35
CA ILE A 131 -6.84 12.81 9.74
C ILE A 131 -8.11 12.34 10.45
N ILE A 132 -9.11 11.91 9.70
CA ILE A 132 -10.41 11.52 10.24
C ILE A 132 -10.69 10.08 9.86
N THR A 133 -10.88 9.22 10.87
CA THR A 133 -11.08 7.79 10.66
C THR A 133 -12.40 7.32 11.22
N GLY A 134 -13.14 6.54 10.44
CA GLY A 134 -14.43 5.99 10.83
C GLY A 134 -14.35 4.50 11.14
N HIS A 135 -15.11 4.09 12.16
CA HIS A 135 -15.17 2.70 12.62
C HIS A 135 -16.61 2.27 12.89
N THR A 136 -16.88 0.98 12.74
CA THR A 136 -18.17 0.35 13.07
C THR A 136 -17.97 -0.80 14.05
N ASP A 137 -19.07 -1.36 14.54
CA ASP A 137 -19.08 -2.69 15.13
C ASP A 137 -19.21 -3.78 14.05
N SER A 138 -19.22 -5.04 14.46
CA SER A 138 -19.19 -6.23 13.56
C SER A 138 -20.58 -6.79 13.20
N ARG A 139 -21.68 -6.05 13.36
CA ARG A 139 -23.05 -6.58 13.19
C ARG A 139 -23.53 -6.65 11.74
N ALA A 140 -22.87 -5.96 10.81
CA ALA A 140 -23.24 -5.95 9.38
C ALA A 140 -22.15 -6.59 8.54
N SER A 141 -22.35 -6.65 7.21
CA SER A 141 -21.29 -7.14 6.32
C SER A 141 -20.11 -6.17 6.28
N ASP A 142 -18.90 -6.71 6.11
CA ASP A 142 -17.67 -5.92 6.00
C ASP A 142 -17.78 -4.81 4.94
N ALA A 143 -18.31 -5.15 3.76
CA ALA A 143 -18.49 -4.16 2.68
C ALA A 143 -19.48 -3.04 3.06
N TYR A 144 -20.51 -3.33 3.83
CA TYR A 144 -21.43 -2.32 4.36
C TYR A 144 -20.73 -1.46 5.39
N ASN A 145 -20.03 -2.08 6.35
CA ASN A 145 -19.31 -1.41 7.43
C ASN A 145 -18.20 -0.51 6.89
N MET A 146 -17.48 -0.91 5.86
CA MET A 146 -16.51 -0.08 5.17
C MET A 146 -17.16 1.17 4.57
N ARG A 147 -18.29 1.03 3.85
CA ARG A 147 -19.01 2.20 3.28
C ARG A 147 -19.58 3.12 4.36
N LEU A 148 -20.16 2.56 5.42
CA LEU A 148 -20.74 3.35 6.49
C LEU A 148 -19.66 4.15 7.25
N SER A 149 -18.54 3.51 7.55
CA SER A 149 -17.42 4.15 8.28
C SER A 149 -16.80 5.30 7.48
N ILE A 150 -16.51 5.10 6.19
CA ILE A 150 -15.96 6.18 5.34
C ILE A 150 -16.96 7.32 5.14
N ASN A 151 -18.26 7.02 5.01
CA ASN A 151 -19.30 8.04 4.88
C ASN A 151 -19.42 8.91 6.14
N ARG A 152 -19.32 8.30 7.33
CA ARG A 152 -19.30 9.02 8.61
C ARG A 152 -18.05 9.88 8.76
N ALA A 153 -16.87 9.35 8.44
CA ALA A 153 -15.64 10.11 8.44
C ALA A 153 -15.70 11.30 7.46
N ASN A 154 -16.24 11.09 6.26
CA ASN A 154 -16.46 12.17 5.28
C ASN A 154 -17.44 13.23 5.78
N ALA A 155 -18.48 12.85 6.52
CA ALA A 155 -19.42 13.81 7.09
C ALA A 155 -18.73 14.73 8.12
N VAL A 156 -17.86 14.18 8.97
CA VAL A 156 -17.04 14.97 9.91
C VAL A 156 -16.04 15.85 9.14
N ALA A 157 -15.40 15.33 8.10
CA ALA A 157 -14.46 16.07 7.27
C ALA A 157 -15.11 17.28 6.58
N ARG A 158 -16.37 17.15 6.13
CA ARG A 158 -17.11 18.30 5.59
C ARG A 158 -17.32 19.41 6.61
N VAL A 159 -17.63 19.05 7.86
CA VAL A 159 -17.76 20.03 8.94
C VAL A 159 -16.41 20.68 9.23
N ALA A 160 -15.34 19.91 9.31
CA ALA A 160 -13.97 20.45 9.48
C ALA A 160 -13.62 21.46 8.40
N ARG A 161 -13.77 21.09 7.14
CA ARG A 161 -13.48 21.98 6.00
C ARG A 161 -14.35 23.24 6.01
N SER A 162 -15.59 23.17 6.47
CA SER A 162 -16.47 24.35 6.59
C SER A 162 -15.98 25.39 7.63
N THR A 163 -15.06 25.02 8.52
CA THR A 163 -14.42 25.93 9.48
C THR A 163 -13.05 26.45 9.00
N GLY A 164 -12.60 26.05 7.80
CA GLY A 164 -11.27 26.36 7.29
C GLY A 164 -10.20 25.35 7.74
N ALA A 165 -10.55 24.32 8.51
CA ALA A 165 -9.61 23.31 8.95
C ALA A 165 -9.10 22.44 7.78
N LYS A 166 -7.79 22.21 7.74
CA LYS A 166 -7.17 21.34 6.73
C LYS A 166 -7.37 19.87 7.10
N VAL A 167 -7.99 19.11 6.20
CA VAL A 167 -8.14 17.65 6.36
C VAL A 167 -7.13 16.99 5.44
N ALA A 168 -6.11 16.36 6.03
CA ALA A 168 -5.04 15.69 5.31
C ALA A 168 -5.52 14.35 4.73
N ASP A 169 -6.33 13.61 5.48
CA ASP A 169 -6.81 12.30 5.03
C ASP A 169 -8.15 11.93 5.68
N VAL A 170 -8.91 11.04 5.00
CA VAL A 170 -10.18 10.50 5.50
C VAL A 170 -10.21 9.01 5.21
N ARG A 171 -10.37 8.19 6.27
CA ARG A 171 -10.34 6.73 6.17
C ARG A 171 -11.58 6.09 6.77
N GLY A 172 -12.02 4.99 6.18
CA GLY A 172 -12.99 4.09 6.78
C GLY A 172 -12.32 2.75 7.06
N TYR A 173 -12.42 2.29 8.29
CA TYR A 173 -11.87 0.98 8.67
C TYR A 173 -12.96 -0.08 8.84
N GLY A 174 -14.26 0.32 8.77
CA GLY A 174 -15.34 -0.60 9.06
C GLY A 174 -15.17 -1.21 10.44
N GLU A 175 -15.32 -2.52 10.53
CA GLU A 175 -15.13 -3.33 11.73
C GLU A 175 -13.68 -3.83 11.93
N ARG A 176 -12.78 -3.56 10.97
CA ARG A 176 -11.44 -4.15 10.90
C ARG A 176 -10.45 -3.63 11.95
N SER A 177 -10.80 -2.53 12.63
CA SER A 177 -9.95 -1.93 13.67
C SER A 177 -10.79 -1.66 14.94
N PRO A 178 -11.19 -2.72 15.64
CA PRO A 178 -11.97 -2.58 16.86
C PRO A 178 -11.08 -2.05 18.01
N ARG A 179 -11.63 -1.16 18.82
CA ARG A 179 -10.97 -0.66 20.04
C ARG A 179 -11.06 -1.66 21.19
N VAL A 180 -12.17 -2.38 21.23
CA VAL A 180 -12.46 -3.44 22.19
C VAL A 180 -13.13 -4.62 21.48
N PRO A 181 -13.06 -5.85 22.02
CA PRO A 181 -13.74 -7.00 21.41
C PRO A 181 -15.25 -6.75 21.23
N ASN A 182 -15.84 -7.18 20.11
CA ASN A 182 -17.26 -7.02 19.80
C ASN A 182 -18.17 -8.05 20.54
N THR A 183 -17.94 -8.27 21.84
CA THR A 183 -18.60 -9.31 22.62
C THR A 183 -19.84 -8.86 23.37
N SER A 184 -20.04 -7.56 23.52
CA SER A 184 -21.21 -6.99 24.23
C SER A 184 -21.73 -5.75 23.52
N ALA A 185 -22.98 -5.37 23.79
CA ALA A 185 -23.57 -4.14 23.25
C ALA A 185 -22.78 -2.88 23.67
N ALA A 186 -22.25 -2.85 24.87
CA ALA A 186 -21.41 -1.77 25.38
C ALA A 186 -20.08 -1.66 24.63
N ASN A 187 -19.44 -2.79 24.37
CA ASN A 187 -18.20 -2.85 23.58
C ASN A 187 -18.45 -2.44 22.13
N MET A 188 -19.52 -2.95 21.53
CA MET A 188 -19.91 -2.54 20.17
C MET A 188 -20.16 -1.04 20.08
N ALA A 189 -20.78 -0.42 21.10
CA ALA A 189 -20.97 1.03 21.15
C ALA A 189 -19.63 1.80 21.18
N GLN A 190 -18.61 1.29 21.86
CA GLN A 190 -17.27 1.89 21.86
C GLN A 190 -16.57 1.75 20.49
N ASN A 191 -16.86 0.68 19.77
CA ASN A 191 -16.29 0.47 18.43
C ASN A 191 -16.95 1.38 17.39
N ARG A 192 -18.23 1.73 17.53
CA ARG A 192 -18.93 2.69 16.67
C ARG A 192 -18.47 4.12 16.96
N ARG A 193 -17.41 4.54 16.30
CA ARG A 193 -16.80 5.85 16.56
C ARG A 193 -16.23 6.48 15.30
N VAL A 194 -16.01 7.77 15.36
CA VAL A 194 -15.13 8.50 14.44
C VAL A 194 -14.00 9.09 15.28
N GLU A 195 -12.77 8.84 14.86
CA GLU A 195 -11.59 9.40 15.51
C GLU A 195 -11.06 10.58 14.70
N ILE A 196 -10.62 11.62 15.40
CA ILE A 196 -9.97 12.79 14.84
C ILE A 196 -8.53 12.79 15.35
N ILE A 197 -7.60 12.70 14.43
CA ILE A 197 -6.18 12.70 14.70
C ILE A 197 -5.64 14.07 14.30
N CYS A 198 -5.07 14.78 15.26
CA CYS A 198 -4.43 16.07 15.06
C CYS A 198 -3.00 15.88 14.59
N VAL A 199 -2.65 16.48 13.45
CA VAL A 199 -1.28 16.53 12.92
C VAL A 199 -0.71 17.91 13.25
N GLN A 200 0.39 17.92 13.99
CA GLN A 200 1.08 19.13 14.45
C GLN A 200 2.05 19.67 13.38
#